data_e01aa9801b1ee825858c1ce442e60457
#
_entry.id   e01aa9801b1ee825858c1ce442e60457
#
_cell.length_a   1.000
_cell.length_b   1.000
_cell.length_c   1.000
_cell.angle_alpha   90.00
_cell.angle_beta   90.00
_cell.angle_gamma   90.00
#
_symmetry.space_group_name_H-M   'P 1'
#
loop_
_entity.id
_entity.type
_entity.pdbx_description
1 polymer ?
#
loop_
_entity_poly.entity_id
_entity_poly.type
_entity_poly.pdbx_seq_one_letter_code
_entity_poly.pdbx_strand_id
1 'polypeptide(L)'
;IEQDLRLSMKNEELFQLLDLQKGLTYYSMSLRSNRVVVERLLRLCSNTQVNHLIKIREEDEELLDDVRVEYDQAIEMAQIQTDVLAGMMDAFASVISNNLNMVMKFLASVTIVMAIPTMIASFFGMNVPVPWTSHPLGFYIVGLVSIMLTVAATVILWKKRFF
;
A
#
# COMPACT_ATOMS: atom_id res chain seq x y z
N ILE A 1 -4.20 -13.31 -4.75
CA ILE A 1 -3.30 -12.13 -4.66
C ILE A 1 -3.71 -11.26 -3.48
N GLU A 2 -4.97 -10.77 -3.36
CA GLU A 2 -5.39 -9.92 -2.24
C GLU A 2 -5.21 -10.58 -0.86
N GLN A 3 -5.49 -11.88 -0.72
CA GLN A 3 -5.26 -12.64 0.50
C GLN A 3 -3.77 -12.84 0.80
N ASP A 4 -2.96 -13.08 -0.21
CA ASP A 4 -1.52 -13.29 -0.07
C ASP A 4 -0.79 -11.99 0.30
N LEU A 5 -1.23 -10.86 -0.23
CA LEU A 5 -0.72 -9.52 0.11
C LEU A 5 -1.02 -9.11 1.57
N ARG A 6 -2.10 -9.60 2.15
CA ARG A 6 -2.40 -9.39 3.58
C ARG A 6 -1.46 -10.17 4.51
N LEU A 7 -0.89 -11.27 4.04
CA LEU A 7 -0.08 -12.20 4.82
C LEU A 7 1.43 -12.04 4.63
N SER A 8 1.87 -11.50 3.49
CA SER A 8 3.27 -11.42 3.12
C SER A 8 3.56 -10.08 2.45
N MET A 9 4.23 -9.18 3.15
CA MET A 9 4.65 -7.88 2.62
C MET A 9 5.93 -8.00 1.81
N LYS A 10 5.96 -8.80 0.74
CA LYS A 10 7.11 -8.93 -0.15
C LYS A 10 7.00 -7.91 -1.29
N ASN A 11 8.11 -7.27 -1.60
CA ASN A 11 8.24 -6.37 -2.76
C ASN A 11 7.86 -7.05 -4.08
N GLU A 12 8.00 -8.37 -4.15
CA GLU A 12 7.67 -9.19 -5.32
C GLU A 12 6.19 -9.13 -5.68
N GLU A 13 5.30 -9.14 -4.70
CA GLU A 13 3.85 -9.06 -4.91
C GLU A 13 3.42 -7.67 -5.40
N LEU A 14 4.12 -6.62 -4.95
CA LEU A 14 3.91 -5.27 -5.47
C LEU A 14 4.32 -5.16 -6.95
N PHE A 15 5.43 -5.79 -7.35
CA PHE A 15 5.84 -5.83 -8.76
C PHE A 15 4.86 -6.61 -9.62
N GLN A 16 4.27 -7.71 -9.12
CA GLN A 16 3.23 -8.44 -9.82
C GLN A 16 1.98 -7.58 -10.06
N LEU A 17 1.58 -6.75 -9.08
CA LEU A 17 0.48 -5.81 -9.25
C LEU A 17 0.78 -4.74 -10.29
N LEU A 18 2.00 -4.21 -10.33
CA LEU A 18 2.45 -3.25 -11.35
C LEU A 18 2.44 -3.86 -12.75
N ASP A 19 2.87 -5.10 -12.89
CA ASP A 19 2.84 -5.81 -14.17
C ASP A 19 1.39 -6.09 -14.62
N LEU A 20 0.51 -6.41 -13.67
CA LEU A 20 -0.93 -6.58 -13.95
C LEU A 20 -1.56 -5.25 -14.42
N GLN A 21 -1.25 -4.14 -13.76
CA GLN A 21 -1.72 -2.80 -14.16
C GLN A 21 -1.26 -2.43 -15.56
N LYS A 22 0.01 -2.71 -15.87
CA LYS A 22 0.58 -2.50 -17.20
C LYS A 22 -0.13 -3.37 -18.26
N GLY A 23 -0.39 -4.64 -17.93
CA GLY A 23 -1.14 -5.56 -18.78
C GLY A 23 -2.55 -5.07 -19.07
N LEU A 24 -3.28 -4.60 -18.04
CA LEU A 24 -4.62 -4.02 -18.16
C LEU A 24 -4.62 -2.76 -19.04
N THR A 25 -3.60 -1.92 -18.91
CA THR A 25 -3.45 -0.73 -19.74
C THR A 25 -3.30 -1.09 -21.23
N TYR A 26 -2.42 -2.05 -21.56
CA TYR A 26 -2.28 -2.53 -22.94
C TYR A 26 -3.55 -3.18 -23.46
N TYR A 27 -4.24 -3.95 -22.63
CA TYR A 27 -5.51 -4.57 -22.98
C TYR A 27 -6.59 -3.54 -23.30
N SER A 28 -6.75 -2.52 -22.44
CA SER A 28 -7.68 -1.42 -22.66
C SER A 28 -7.37 -0.64 -23.95
N MET A 29 -6.09 -0.37 -24.23
CA MET A 29 -5.66 0.28 -25.48
C MET A 29 -6.03 -0.57 -26.70
N SER A 30 -5.81 -1.88 -26.65
CA SER A 30 -6.14 -2.80 -27.74
C SER A 30 -7.64 -2.85 -27.98
N LEU A 31 -8.47 -2.92 -26.93
CA LEU A 31 -9.93 -2.90 -27.06
C LEU A 31 -10.42 -1.60 -27.72
N ARG A 32 -9.89 -0.44 -27.28
CA ARG A 32 -10.24 0.86 -27.88
C ARG A 32 -9.84 0.95 -29.35
N SER A 33 -8.67 0.43 -29.71
CA SER A 33 -8.22 0.36 -31.09
C SER A 33 -9.11 -0.52 -31.97
N ASN A 34 -9.48 -1.71 -31.46
CA ASN A 34 -10.37 -2.63 -32.16
C ASN A 34 -11.78 -2.06 -32.32
N ARG A 35 -12.32 -1.39 -31.30
CA ARG A 35 -13.60 -0.69 -31.38
C ARG A 35 -13.64 0.31 -32.55
N VAL A 36 -12.58 1.09 -32.75
CA VAL A 36 -12.48 2.04 -33.88
C VAL A 36 -12.57 1.31 -35.23
N VAL A 37 -12.03 0.09 -35.33
CA VAL A 37 -12.13 -0.72 -36.56
C VAL A 37 -13.57 -1.16 -36.78
N VAL A 38 -14.25 -1.65 -35.74
CA VAL A 38 -15.67 -2.06 -35.81
C VAL A 38 -16.56 -0.87 -36.19
N GLU A 39 -16.34 0.30 -35.59
CA GLU A 39 -17.08 1.52 -35.96
C GLU A 39 -16.86 1.94 -37.44
N ARG A 40 -15.63 1.76 -37.95
CA ARG A 40 -15.36 2.03 -39.36
C ARG A 40 -16.09 1.05 -40.26
N LEU A 41 -16.13 -0.24 -39.91
CA LEU A 41 -16.87 -1.25 -40.64
C LEU A 41 -18.37 -0.92 -40.67
N LEU A 42 -18.96 -0.58 -39.53
CA LEU A 42 -20.39 -0.16 -39.46
C LEU A 42 -20.69 1.04 -40.37
N ARG A 43 -19.80 2.08 -40.37
CA ARG A 43 -19.96 3.24 -41.28
C ARG A 43 -19.85 2.85 -42.75
N LEU A 44 -19.04 1.85 -43.09
CA LEU A 44 -18.92 1.36 -44.46
C LEU A 44 -20.16 0.56 -44.85
N CYS A 45 -20.77 -0.22 -43.91
CA CYS A 45 -22.01 -0.93 -44.12
C CYS A 45 -23.19 0.00 -44.40
N SER A 46 -23.31 1.10 -43.66
CA SER A 46 -24.41 2.07 -43.84
C SER A 46 -24.23 3.01 -45.04
N ASN A 47 -23.08 2.98 -45.71
CA ASN A 47 -22.82 3.84 -46.87
C ASN A 47 -23.20 3.16 -48.19
N THR A 48 -24.32 3.56 -48.77
CA THR A 48 -24.93 3.00 -49.99
C THR A 48 -23.97 2.98 -51.22
N GLN A 49 -22.95 3.86 -51.23
CA GLN A 49 -21.97 3.90 -52.32
C GLN A 49 -20.92 2.82 -52.25
N VAL A 50 -20.66 2.24 -51.09
CA VAL A 50 -19.66 1.17 -50.86
C VAL A 50 -20.29 -0.22 -50.88
N ASN A 51 -21.60 -0.31 -50.75
CA ASN A 51 -22.36 -1.56 -50.76
C ASN A 51 -22.21 -2.40 -52.05
N HIS A 52 -21.67 -1.80 -53.11
CA HIS A 52 -21.31 -2.53 -54.35
C HIS A 52 -20.02 -3.36 -54.21
N LEU A 53 -19.15 -3.05 -53.24
CA LEU A 53 -17.86 -3.74 -53.05
C LEU A 53 -17.97 -4.90 -52.03
N ILE A 54 -18.85 -4.76 -51.04
CA ILE A 54 -19.05 -5.76 -49.98
C ILE A 54 -20.57 -5.97 -49.84
N LYS A 55 -21.08 -7.17 -50.22
CA LYS A 55 -22.48 -7.54 -49.97
C LYS A 55 -22.64 -7.86 -48.49
N ILE A 56 -23.02 -6.88 -47.70
CA ILE A 56 -23.36 -7.04 -46.28
C ILE A 56 -24.86 -7.22 -46.20
N ARG A 57 -25.31 -8.24 -45.45
CA ARG A 57 -26.72 -8.49 -45.16
C ARG A 57 -27.12 -7.67 -43.93
N GLU A 58 -28.42 -7.40 -43.77
CA GLU A 58 -28.97 -6.72 -42.58
C GLU A 58 -28.61 -7.48 -41.30
N GLU A 59 -28.58 -8.82 -41.32
CA GLU A 59 -28.14 -9.66 -40.20
C GLU A 59 -26.66 -9.44 -39.83
N ASP A 60 -25.80 -9.15 -40.79
CA ASP A 60 -24.37 -8.88 -40.56
C ASP A 60 -24.16 -7.47 -39.93
N GLU A 61 -25.01 -6.50 -40.25
CA GLU A 61 -25.00 -5.15 -39.68
C GLU A 61 -25.43 -5.17 -38.20
N GLU A 62 -26.51 -5.91 -37.88
CA GLU A 62 -26.98 -6.13 -36.50
C GLU A 62 -25.90 -6.80 -35.66
N LEU A 63 -25.25 -7.84 -36.19
CA LEU A 63 -24.14 -8.52 -35.52
C LEU A 63 -22.95 -7.61 -35.25
N LEU A 64 -22.62 -6.72 -36.18
CA LEU A 64 -21.53 -5.74 -35.98
C LEU A 64 -21.89 -4.69 -34.95
N ASP A 65 -23.18 -4.29 -34.83
CA ASP A 65 -23.60 -3.36 -33.78
C ASP A 65 -23.55 -4.02 -32.38
N ASP A 66 -23.95 -5.31 -32.30
CA ASP A 66 -23.80 -6.12 -31.08
C ASP A 66 -22.31 -6.20 -30.64
N VAL A 67 -21.41 -6.49 -31.60
CA VAL A 67 -19.97 -6.52 -31.32
C VAL A 67 -19.45 -5.16 -30.83
N ARG A 68 -19.96 -4.04 -31.34
CA ARG A 68 -19.63 -2.71 -30.88
C ARG A 68 -20.03 -2.52 -29.40
N VAL A 69 -21.24 -2.95 -29.04
CA VAL A 69 -21.75 -2.90 -27.66
C VAL A 69 -20.88 -3.73 -26.71
N GLU A 70 -20.49 -4.94 -27.15
CA GLU A 70 -19.58 -5.81 -26.38
C GLU A 70 -18.19 -5.17 -26.16
N TYR A 71 -17.66 -4.47 -27.19
CA TYR A 71 -16.42 -3.71 -27.02
C TYR A 71 -16.57 -2.56 -26.01
N ASP A 72 -17.69 -1.84 -26.04
CA ASP A 72 -17.97 -0.77 -25.08
C ASP A 72 -18.01 -1.31 -23.65
N GLN A 73 -18.71 -2.42 -23.43
CA GLN A 73 -18.79 -3.08 -22.14
C GLN A 73 -17.41 -3.59 -21.68
N ALA A 74 -16.64 -4.20 -22.59
CA ALA A 74 -15.31 -4.71 -22.26
C ALA A 74 -14.33 -3.57 -21.90
N ILE A 75 -14.42 -2.42 -22.56
CA ILE A 75 -13.63 -1.23 -22.26
C ILE A 75 -14.00 -0.68 -20.87
N GLU A 76 -15.29 -0.57 -20.57
CA GLU A 76 -15.78 -0.12 -19.27
C GLU A 76 -15.31 -1.06 -18.14
N MET A 77 -15.44 -2.37 -18.33
CA MET A 77 -14.92 -3.35 -17.37
C MET A 77 -13.42 -3.25 -17.18
N ALA A 78 -12.63 -3.08 -18.23
CA ALA A 78 -11.19 -2.92 -18.13
C ALA A 78 -10.82 -1.63 -17.38
N GLN A 79 -11.60 -0.56 -17.56
CA GLN A 79 -11.42 0.69 -16.82
C GLN A 79 -11.70 0.50 -15.34
N ILE A 80 -12.85 -0.10 -14.98
CA ILE A 80 -13.21 -0.39 -13.58
C ILE A 80 -12.12 -1.24 -12.91
N GLN A 81 -11.63 -2.28 -13.59
CA GLN A 81 -10.56 -3.11 -13.03
C GLN A 81 -9.26 -2.34 -12.82
N THR A 82 -8.93 -1.41 -13.72
CA THR A 82 -7.75 -0.54 -13.58
C THR A 82 -7.90 0.38 -12.37
N ASP A 83 -9.08 0.96 -12.16
CA ASP A 83 -9.35 1.86 -11.03
C ASP A 83 -9.34 1.09 -9.70
N VAL A 84 -9.91 -0.11 -9.66
CA VAL A 84 -9.84 -1.01 -8.49
C VAL A 84 -8.38 -1.35 -8.15
N LEU A 85 -7.58 -1.68 -9.17
CA LEU A 85 -6.17 -2.03 -8.98
C LEU A 85 -5.36 -0.83 -8.46
N ALA A 86 -5.61 0.37 -8.99
CA ALA A 86 -4.99 1.60 -8.48
C ALA A 86 -5.36 1.85 -7.01
N GLY A 87 -6.65 1.72 -6.66
CA GLY A 87 -7.10 1.83 -5.26
C GLY A 87 -6.48 0.78 -4.33
N MET A 88 -6.27 -0.44 -4.82
CA MET A 88 -5.53 -1.47 -4.06
C MET A 88 -4.08 -1.06 -3.82
N MET A 89 -3.38 -0.53 -4.82
CA MET A 89 -1.99 -0.07 -4.68
C MET A 89 -1.87 1.06 -3.64
N ASP A 90 -2.79 2.03 -3.66
CA ASP A 90 -2.83 3.11 -2.67
C ASP A 90 -3.10 2.58 -1.25
N ALA A 91 -4.00 1.62 -1.12
CA ALA A 91 -4.26 0.95 0.15
C ALA A 91 -3.01 0.22 0.67
N PHE A 92 -2.26 -0.46 -0.19
CA PHE A 92 -1.00 -1.11 0.19
C PHE A 92 0.07 -0.12 0.63
N ALA A 93 0.25 0.97 -0.10
CA ALA A 93 1.17 2.03 0.30
C ALA A 93 0.83 2.57 1.69
N SER A 94 -0.46 2.75 1.98
CA SER A 94 -0.95 3.16 3.29
C SER A 94 -0.67 2.13 4.38
N VAL A 95 -0.91 0.83 4.11
CA VAL A 95 -0.64 -0.26 5.06
C VAL A 95 0.86 -0.36 5.36
N ILE A 96 1.72 -0.30 4.33
CA ILE A 96 3.17 -0.32 4.49
C ILE A 96 3.64 0.87 5.35
N SER A 97 3.15 2.07 5.07
CA SER A 97 3.47 3.27 5.84
C SER A 97 3.04 3.15 7.30
N ASN A 98 1.83 2.62 7.55
CA ASN A 98 1.33 2.41 8.90
C ASN A 98 2.16 1.37 9.67
N ASN A 99 2.55 0.27 9.02
CA ASN A 99 3.40 -0.74 9.63
C ASN A 99 4.80 -0.20 9.94
N LEU A 100 5.38 0.58 9.02
CA LEU A 100 6.65 1.26 9.27
C LEU A 100 6.56 2.19 10.49
N ASN A 101 5.49 2.98 10.59
CA ASN A 101 5.25 3.85 11.74
C ASN A 101 5.10 3.04 13.05
N MET A 102 4.46 1.87 13.00
CA MET A 102 4.33 0.98 14.16
C MET A 102 5.69 0.46 14.61
N VAL A 103 6.53 -0.03 13.68
CA VAL A 103 7.89 -0.48 13.98
C VAL A 103 8.76 0.66 14.51
N MET A 104 8.67 1.84 13.92
CA MET A 104 9.41 3.02 14.38
C MET A 104 8.99 3.46 15.79
N LYS A 105 7.68 3.44 16.11
CA LYS A 105 7.17 3.70 17.46
C LYS A 105 7.70 2.69 18.47
N PHE A 106 7.66 1.41 18.13
CA PHE A 106 8.19 0.35 18.98
C PHE A 106 9.70 0.55 19.25
N LEU A 107 10.50 0.78 18.20
CA LEU A 107 11.93 0.99 18.31
C LEU A 107 12.25 2.23 19.16
N ALA A 108 11.55 3.35 18.93
CA ALA A 108 11.68 4.56 19.74
C ALA A 108 11.33 4.30 21.20
N SER A 109 10.28 3.55 21.47
CA SER A 109 9.86 3.19 22.84
C SER A 109 10.93 2.39 23.57
N VAL A 110 11.46 1.35 22.91
CA VAL A 110 12.57 0.53 23.47
C VAL A 110 13.79 1.38 23.75
N THR A 111 14.15 2.27 22.82
CA THR A 111 15.29 3.17 22.96
C THR A 111 15.12 4.11 24.17
N ILE A 112 13.94 4.72 24.33
CA ILE A 112 13.62 5.60 25.47
C ILE A 112 13.72 4.83 26.79
N VAL A 113 13.10 3.64 26.85
CA VAL A 113 13.12 2.80 28.06
C VAL A 113 14.54 2.42 28.47
N MET A 114 15.39 2.06 27.49
CA MET A 114 16.79 1.69 27.73
C MET A 114 17.68 2.91 28.08
N ALA A 115 17.35 4.09 27.57
CA ALA A 115 18.11 5.30 27.83
C ALA A 115 18.00 5.76 29.31
N ILE A 116 16.87 5.51 29.97
CA ILE A 116 16.65 5.98 31.36
C ILE A 116 17.67 5.39 32.36
N PRO A 117 17.84 4.06 32.46
CA PRO A 117 18.85 3.48 33.35
C PRO A 117 20.27 3.93 32.99
N THR A 118 20.57 4.01 31.69
CA THR A 118 21.89 4.41 31.20
C THR A 118 22.22 5.85 31.57
N MET A 119 21.24 6.76 31.42
CA MET A 119 21.41 8.18 31.83
C MET A 119 21.67 8.30 33.32
N ILE A 120 20.88 7.60 34.15
CA ILE A 120 21.02 7.63 35.60
C ILE A 120 22.41 7.08 36.01
N ALA A 121 22.79 5.93 35.48
CA ALA A 121 24.10 5.34 35.75
C ALA A 121 25.25 6.24 35.31
N SER A 122 25.11 6.93 34.19
CA SER A 122 26.11 7.91 33.68
C SER A 122 26.27 9.10 34.60
N PHE A 123 25.16 9.68 35.10
CA PHE A 123 25.24 10.78 36.06
C PHE A 123 25.91 10.39 37.37
N PHE A 124 25.59 9.22 37.91
CA PHE A 124 26.18 8.72 39.14
C PHE A 124 27.61 8.16 38.97
N GLY A 125 28.02 7.89 37.73
CA GLY A 125 29.39 7.48 37.38
C GLY A 125 30.38 8.65 37.17
N MET A 126 29.92 9.90 37.30
CA MET A 126 30.79 11.09 37.16
C MET A 126 31.74 11.21 38.33
N ASN A 127 32.96 11.71 38.05
CA ASN A 127 34.00 12.01 39.08
C ASN A 127 33.75 13.34 39.83
N VAL A 128 32.48 13.69 40.08
CA VAL A 128 32.07 14.85 40.85
C VAL A 128 31.29 14.40 42.09
N PRO A 129 31.26 15.14 43.18
CA PRO A 129 30.50 14.78 44.36
C PRO A 129 29.00 14.80 44.04
N VAL A 130 28.42 13.61 43.93
CA VAL A 130 26.97 13.42 43.72
C VAL A 130 26.28 13.06 45.05
N PRO A 131 25.00 13.39 45.23
CA PRO A 131 24.26 13.04 46.43
C PRO A 131 24.34 11.54 46.72
N TRP A 132 24.42 11.16 47.97
CA TRP A 132 24.46 9.78 48.51
C TRP A 132 25.71 8.96 48.17
N THR A 133 26.77 9.53 47.58
CA THR A 133 28.02 8.80 47.26
C THR A 133 28.69 8.24 48.53
N SER A 134 28.60 8.94 49.67
CA SER A 134 29.17 8.52 50.95
C SER A 134 28.28 7.57 51.76
N HIS A 135 27.06 7.29 51.27
CA HIS A 135 26.10 6.48 52.02
C HIS A 135 26.22 5.01 51.64
N PRO A 136 26.29 4.08 52.62
CA PRO A 136 26.48 2.65 52.30
C PRO A 136 25.35 2.03 51.47
N LEU A 137 24.17 2.62 51.50
CA LEU A 137 23.00 2.22 50.72
C LEU A 137 22.81 3.01 49.39
N GLY A 138 23.74 3.89 49.05
CA GLY A 138 23.65 4.80 47.88
C GLY A 138 23.40 4.01 46.58
N PHE A 139 24.13 2.92 46.40
CA PHE A 139 23.95 2.06 45.21
C PHE A 139 22.54 1.50 45.09
N TYR A 140 21.96 1.01 46.16
CA TYR A 140 20.59 0.45 46.16
C TYR A 140 19.54 1.52 45.93
N ILE A 141 19.72 2.72 46.47
CA ILE A 141 18.80 3.86 46.26
C ILE A 141 18.79 4.26 44.81
N VAL A 142 19.95 4.45 44.18
CA VAL A 142 20.07 4.81 42.74
C VAL A 142 19.48 3.73 41.86
N GLY A 143 19.75 2.47 42.15
CA GLY A 143 19.17 1.32 41.42
C GLY A 143 17.64 1.30 41.51
N LEU A 144 17.08 1.53 42.72
CA LEU A 144 15.62 1.54 42.91
C LEU A 144 14.96 2.72 42.18
N VAL A 145 15.56 3.92 42.23
CA VAL A 145 15.08 5.09 41.49
C VAL A 145 15.12 4.83 39.98
N SER A 146 16.18 4.21 39.48
CA SER A 146 16.34 3.85 38.06
C SER A 146 15.23 2.90 37.62
N ILE A 147 14.98 1.84 38.36
CA ILE A 147 13.91 0.87 38.08
C ILE A 147 12.55 1.54 38.12
N MET A 148 12.27 2.36 39.13
CA MET A 148 10.98 3.06 39.26
C MET A 148 10.70 3.98 38.06
N LEU A 149 11.70 4.76 37.64
CA LEU A 149 11.56 5.67 36.48
C LEU A 149 11.39 4.87 35.17
N THR A 150 12.12 3.78 35.00
CA THR A 150 11.98 2.90 33.83
C THR A 150 10.59 2.28 33.75
N VAL A 151 10.08 1.76 34.86
CA VAL A 151 8.72 1.18 34.95
C VAL A 151 7.67 2.27 34.68
N ALA A 152 7.81 3.45 35.26
CA ALA A 152 6.89 4.56 35.01
C ALA A 152 6.85 4.97 33.55
N ALA A 153 8.03 5.09 32.89
CA ALA A 153 8.13 5.40 31.48
C ALA A 153 7.49 4.31 30.60
N THR A 154 7.75 3.04 30.92
CA THR A 154 7.14 1.90 30.21
C THR A 154 5.61 1.92 30.30
N VAL A 155 5.05 2.16 31.49
CA VAL A 155 3.60 2.27 31.70
C VAL A 155 3.01 3.45 30.93
N ILE A 156 3.68 4.59 30.91
CA ILE A 156 3.23 5.78 30.14
C ILE A 156 3.22 5.50 28.65
N LEU A 157 4.28 4.89 28.12
CA LEU A 157 4.39 4.54 26.69
C LEU A 157 3.35 3.49 26.29
N TRP A 158 3.11 2.51 27.13
CA TRP A 158 2.07 1.51 26.93
C TRP A 158 0.67 2.14 26.92
N LYS A 159 0.35 3.01 27.89
CA LYS A 159 -0.93 3.73 27.93
C LYS A 159 -1.16 4.62 26.70
N LYS A 160 -0.09 5.15 26.11
CA LYS A 160 -0.13 5.95 24.88
C LYS A 160 -0.12 5.12 23.58
N ARG A 161 -0.20 3.80 23.66
CA ARG A 161 -0.19 2.86 22.52
C ARG A 161 1.06 3.01 21.61
N PHE A 162 2.21 3.16 22.25
CA PHE A 162 3.49 3.12 21.55
C PHE A 162 4.01 1.69 21.37
N PHE A 163 3.52 0.79 22.20
CA PHE A 163 3.71 -0.65 22.09
C PHE A 163 2.47 -1.28 21.51
#